data_d5f2fb7eb883607c147c3ae1a422758e
#
_entry.id   d5f2fb7eb883607c147c3ae1a422758e
#
_cell.length_a   1.000
_cell.length_b   1.000
_cell.length_c   1.000
_cell.angle_alpha   90.00
_cell.angle_beta   90.00
_cell.angle_gamma   90.00
#
_symmetry.space_group_name_H-M   'P 1'
#
loop_
_entity.id
_entity.type
_entity.pdbx_description
1 polymer ?
#
loop_
_entity_poly.entity_id
_entity_poly.type
_entity_poly.pdbx_seq_one_letter_code
_entity_poly.pdbx_strand_id
1 'polypeptide(L)'
;SEGLNRVTEKMEKLGLVILKDENGKYVARGNRNIKINGENIKPILADAVKALPDCTILNRVNITDFYVENNTICGAYGFSIDETEENGEKSGTAYLIKAKKVLCATGGAAGLYRPNNPGFSRHKMWYPPFNTGAGYAMGINAGAEMTTFEMRFIALRCKDTIAPTGTIAQGVGAKQVNSKGEIYETKYGLTTSQRVYGTVMENIEGRGPCYLRTEGISKAQDESLKKAYLNMAPSQTLKWIESGKNPSEQNVEIEGTEPYVVGGHTASGYWVDTERRTTIHNLFAAGDVAG
;
A
#
# COMPACT_ATOMS: atom_id res chain seq x y z
N SER A 1 -12.65 13.48 -3.62
CA SER A 1 -13.16 12.57 -4.67
C SER A 1 -13.49 13.28 -5.98
N GLU A 2 -13.88 14.54 -5.98
CA GLU A 2 -14.19 15.30 -7.22
C GLU A 2 -13.00 15.42 -8.19
N GLY A 3 -11.77 15.43 -7.68
CA GLY A 3 -10.56 15.49 -8.49
C GLY A 3 -10.09 14.17 -9.10
N LEU A 4 -10.70 13.02 -8.75
CA LEU A 4 -10.18 11.72 -9.10
C LEU A 4 -10.17 11.45 -10.61
N ASN A 5 -11.21 11.87 -11.32
CA ASN A 5 -11.27 11.73 -12.77
C ASN A 5 -10.19 12.56 -13.47
N ARG A 6 -9.92 13.77 -12.97
CA ARG A 6 -8.84 14.63 -13.49
C ARG A 6 -7.45 14.03 -13.28
N VAL A 7 -7.25 13.31 -12.16
CA VAL A 7 -5.99 12.58 -11.93
C VAL A 7 -5.83 11.46 -12.95
N THR A 8 -6.89 10.70 -13.23
CA THR A 8 -6.88 9.62 -14.23
C THR A 8 -6.51 10.15 -15.62
N GLU A 9 -7.15 11.22 -16.07
CA GLU A 9 -6.85 11.87 -17.35
C GLU A 9 -5.40 12.41 -17.40
N LYS A 10 -4.91 12.97 -16.29
CA LYS A 10 -3.54 13.46 -16.20
C LYS A 10 -2.53 12.32 -16.29
N MET A 11 -2.78 11.20 -15.63
CA MET A 11 -1.92 10.02 -15.68
C MET A 11 -1.90 9.42 -17.10
N GLU A 12 -3.03 9.38 -17.79
CA GLU A 12 -3.12 8.93 -19.17
C GLU A 12 -2.30 9.85 -20.11
N LYS A 13 -2.40 11.17 -19.94
CA LYS A 13 -1.59 12.14 -20.68
C LYS A 13 -0.09 11.99 -20.43
N LEU A 14 0.31 11.52 -19.26
CA LEU A 14 1.70 11.19 -18.93
C LEU A 14 2.16 9.85 -19.50
N GLY A 15 1.27 9.09 -20.14
CA GLY A 15 1.61 7.82 -20.80
C GLY A 15 1.17 6.57 -20.02
N LEU A 16 0.39 6.71 -18.94
CA LEU A 16 -0.16 5.54 -18.25
C LEU A 16 -1.19 4.85 -19.15
N VAL A 17 -0.97 3.57 -19.41
CA VAL A 17 -1.91 2.76 -20.17
C VAL A 17 -3.12 2.41 -19.31
N ILE A 18 -4.27 2.96 -19.68
CA ILE A 18 -5.56 2.66 -19.07
C ILE A 18 -6.43 1.95 -20.10
N LEU A 19 -6.94 0.78 -19.72
CA LEU A 19 -7.78 0.00 -20.63
C LEU A 19 -9.11 0.71 -20.87
N LYS A 20 -9.47 0.81 -22.15
CA LYS A 20 -10.77 1.32 -22.62
C LYS A 20 -11.53 0.22 -23.34
N ASP A 21 -12.85 0.26 -23.24
CA ASP A 21 -13.75 -0.58 -24.01
C ASP A 21 -13.89 -0.07 -25.46
N GLU A 22 -14.70 -0.77 -26.25
CA GLU A 22 -14.99 -0.42 -27.65
C GLU A 22 -15.64 0.96 -27.83
N ASN A 23 -16.25 1.51 -26.76
CA ASN A 23 -16.87 2.83 -26.75
C ASN A 23 -15.94 3.92 -26.20
N GLY A 24 -14.67 3.59 -25.92
CA GLY A 24 -13.67 4.50 -25.37
C GLY A 24 -13.83 4.81 -23.89
N LYS A 25 -14.70 4.10 -23.16
CA LYS A 25 -14.85 4.24 -21.70
C LYS A 25 -13.82 3.41 -20.97
N TYR A 26 -13.35 3.90 -19.82
CA TYR A 26 -12.44 3.14 -18.98
C TYR A 26 -13.06 1.83 -18.50
N VAL A 27 -12.33 0.73 -18.69
CA VAL A 27 -12.76 -0.58 -18.20
C VAL A 27 -12.72 -0.58 -16.67
N ALA A 28 -13.90 -0.69 -16.06
CA ALA A 28 -14.03 -0.74 -14.61
C ALA A 28 -13.81 -2.16 -14.07
N ARG A 29 -13.20 -2.23 -12.89
CA ARG A 29 -13.17 -3.43 -12.06
C ARG A 29 -14.12 -3.18 -10.88
N GLY A 30 -15.33 -3.74 -10.95
CA GLY A 30 -16.41 -3.39 -10.02
C GLY A 30 -16.84 -1.92 -10.17
N ASN A 31 -17.42 -1.35 -9.12
CA ASN A 31 -18.00 0.00 -9.15
C ASN A 31 -17.03 1.13 -8.80
N ARG A 32 -15.78 0.84 -8.46
CA ARG A 32 -14.86 1.83 -7.87
C ARG A 32 -13.52 1.96 -8.56
N ASN A 33 -13.07 0.94 -9.26
CA ASN A 33 -11.71 0.87 -9.76
C ASN A 33 -11.70 0.78 -11.28
N ILE A 34 -10.81 1.55 -11.91
CA ILE A 34 -10.48 1.37 -13.32
C ILE A 34 -9.31 0.40 -13.45
N LYS A 35 -9.25 -0.27 -14.60
CA LYS A 35 -8.16 -1.23 -14.88
C LYS A 35 -6.98 -0.49 -15.50
N ILE A 36 -5.87 -0.47 -14.78
CA ILE A 36 -4.61 0.16 -15.20
C ILE A 36 -3.48 -0.88 -15.23
N ASN A 37 -2.46 -0.60 -16.03
CA ASN A 37 -1.16 -1.27 -15.88
C ASN A 37 -0.31 -0.47 -14.90
N GLY A 38 -0.29 -0.89 -13.64
CA GLY A 38 0.41 -0.19 -12.56
C GLY A 38 1.93 -0.33 -12.58
N GLU A 39 2.48 -1.23 -13.38
CA GLU A 39 3.94 -1.50 -13.42
C GLU A 39 4.75 -0.27 -13.88
N ASN A 40 4.18 0.53 -14.77
CA ASN A 40 4.84 1.68 -15.36
C ASN A 40 4.57 3.01 -14.65
N ILE A 41 3.76 3.04 -13.58
CA ILE A 41 3.42 4.29 -12.88
C ILE A 41 4.67 5.01 -12.37
N LYS A 42 5.56 4.30 -11.70
CA LYS A 42 6.75 4.90 -11.10
C LYS A 42 7.72 5.44 -12.16
N PRO A 43 8.10 4.70 -13.22
CA PRO A 43 8.89 5.23 -14.31
C PRO A 43 8.27 6.46 -14.97
N ILE A 44 6.98 6.41 -15.31
CA ILE A 44 6.25 7.52 -15.94
C ILE A 44 6.30 8.79 -15.08
N LEU A 45 6.03 8.67 -13.79
CA LEU A 45 6.09 9.81 -12.86
C LEU A 45 7.52 10.33 -12.67
N ALA A 46 8.49 9.43 -12.57
CA ALA A 46 9.90 9.82 -12.47
C ALA A 46 10.37 10.60 -13.69
N ASP A 47 10.01 10.14 -14.88
CA ASP A 47 10.36 10.80 -16.13
C ASP A 47 9.64 12.16 -16.30
N ALA A 48 8.37 12.24 -15.86
CA ALA A 48 7.63 13.49 -15.84
C ALA A 48 8.28 14.52 -14.90
N VAL A 49 8.78 14.11 -13.75
CA VAL A 49 9.48 15.00 -12.80
C VAL A 49 10.85 15.42 -13.35
N LYS A 50 11.61 14.49 -13.94
CA LYS A 50 12.92 14.81 -14.58
C LYS A 50 12.79 15.81 -15.72
N ALA A 51 11.64 15.81 -16.42
CA ALA A 51 11.38 16.73 -17.52
C ALA A 51 11.05 18.17 -17.07
N LEU A 52 10.84 18.41 -15.77
CA LEU A 52 10.57 19.75 -15.25
C LEU A 52 11.87 20.56 -15.17
N PRO A 53 11.96 21.73 -15.83
CA PRO A 53 13.20 22.49 -15.92
C PRO A 53 13.70 23.05 -14.57
N ASP A 54 12.76 23.33 -13.66
CA ASP A 54 13.06 23.95 -12.35
C ASP A 54 12.98 22.94 -11.19
N CYS A 55 13.13 21.64 -11.49
CA CYS A 55 13.08 20.58 -10.50
C CYS A 55 14.45 19.93 -10.31
N THR A 56 14.95 19.96 -9.08
CA THR A 56 16.17 19.24 -8.68
C THR A 56 15.79 17.96 -7.96
N ILE A 57 16.30 16.82 -8.43
CA ILE A 57 16.11 15.52 -7.80
C ILE A 57 17.41 15.13 -7.09
N LEU A 58 17.32 14.98 -5.78
CA LEU A 58 18.42 14.47 -4.96
C LEU A 58 18.19 12.99 -4.66
N ASN A 59 18.71 12.12 -5.51
CA ASN A 59 18.69 10.68 -5.28
C ASN A 59 19.69 10.31 -4.18
N ARG A 60 19.41 9.22 -3.44
CA ARG A 60 20.31 8.66 -2.43
C ARG A 60 20.64 9.64 -1.30
N VAL A 61 19.71 10.56 -1.02
CA VAL A 61 19.76 11.46 0.13
C VAL A 61 18.69 11.02 1.12
N ASN A 62 19.08 10.64 2.31
CA ASN A 62 18.19 10.27 3.40
C ASN A 62 17.91 11.52 4.24
N ILE A 63 16.65 11.94 4.29
CA ILE A 63 16.22 13.05 5.15
C ILE A 63 15.92 12.48 6.53
N THR A 64 16.48 13.10 7.57
CA THR A 64 16.39 12.63 8.97
C THR A 64 15.52 13.50 9.84
N ASP A 65 15.51 14.81 9.60
CA ASP A 65 14.81 15.77 10.45
C ASP A 65 14.31 16.98 9.65
N PHE A 66 13.28 17.63 10.16
CA PHE A 66 12.87 18.93 9.69
C PHE A 66 13.65 20.06 10.39
N TYR A 67 13.94 21.09 9.61
CA TYR A 67 14.44 22.34 10.14
C TYR A 67 13.27 23.29 10.38
N VAL A 68 12.96 23.54 11.65
CA VAL A 68 11.80 24.34 12.10
C VAL A 68 12.27 25.46 13.01
N GLU A 69 11.80 26.68 12.77
CA GLU A 69 11.98 27.84 13.63
C GLU A 69 10.62 28.47 13.93
N ASN A 70 10.35 28.75 15.21
CA ASN A 70 9.11 29.38 15.65
C ASN A 70 7.84 28.75 15.02
N ASN A 71 7.72 27.43 15.11
CA ASN A 71 6.63 26.65 14.53
C ASN A 71 6.44 26.81 13.00
N THR A 72 7.49 27.22 12.30
CA THR A 72 7.49 27.40 10.84
C THR A 72 8.58 26.54 10.22
N ILE A 73 8.22 25.74 9.20
CA ILE A 73 9.21 24.96 8.46
C ILE A 73 10.18 25.89 7.73
N CYS A 74 11.46 25.62 7.84
CA CYS A 74 12.55 26.33 7.16
C CYS A 74 13.34 25.40 6.22
N GLY A 75 13.06 24.08 6.28
CA GLY A 75 13.74 23.11 5.44
C GLY A 75 13.83 21.73 6.09
N ALA A 76 14.89 21.01 5.75
CA ALA A 76 15.17 19.68 6.26
C ALA A 76 16.67 19.39 6.32
N TYR A 77 17.04 18.47 7.22
CA TYR A 77 18.38 17.91 7.32
C TYR A 77 18.40 16.51 6.70
N GLY A 78 19.55 16.14 6.14
CA GLY A 78 19.74 14.80 5.62
C GLY A 78 21.21 14.50 5.35
N PHE A 79 21.46 13.33 4.84
CA PHE A 79 22.80 12.91 4.42
C PHE A 79 22.73 12.01 3.20
N SER A 80 23.82 12.02 2.41
CA SER A 80 24.00 11.05 1.32
C SER A 80 24.17 9.65 1.91
N ILE A 81 23.50 8.67 1.34
CA ILE A 81 23.76 7.26 1.64
C ILE A 81 24.92 6.69 0.84
N ASP A 82 25.51 7.47 -0.06
CA ASP A 82 26.73 7.14 -0.77
C ASP A 82 27.91 7.55 0.13
N GLU A 83 28.72 6.57 0.48
CA GLU A 83 30.00 6.82 1.14
C GLU A 83 31.02 7.25 0.09
N THR A 84 31.72 8.34 0.35
CA THR A 84 32.92 8.73 -0.38
C THR A 84 34.13 8.36 0.46
N GLU A 85 35.11 7.72 -0.13
CA GLU A 85 36.37 7.42 0.53
C GLU A 85 37.42 8.41 0.04
N GLU A 86 37.92 9.23 0.95
CA GLU A 86 39.00 10.17 0.67
C GLU A 86 40.11 9.94 1.72
N ASN A 87 41.31 9.67 1.27
CA ASN A 87 42.47 9.39 2.14
C ASN A 87 42.28 8.23 3.14
N GLY A 88 41.50 7.19 2.80
CA GLY A 88 41.21 6.07 3.68
C GLY A 88 40.14 6.33 4.75
N GLU A 89 39.56 7.54 4.78
CA GLU A 89 38.43 7.86 5.62
C GLU A 89 37.14 7.85 4.82
N LYS A 90 36.13 7.14 5.34
CA LYS A 90 34.79 7.13 4.77
C LYS A 90 34.03 8.34 5.25
N SER A 91 33.59 9.17 4.34
CA SER A 91 32.79 10.35 4.64
C SER A 91 31.49 10.34 3.86
N GLY A 92 30.42 10.87 4.46
CA GLY A 92 29.16 11.14 3.82
C GLY A 92 28.90 12.65 3.75
N THR A 93 28.17 13.08 2.72
CA THR A 93 27.78 14.49 2.60
C THR A 93 26.54 14.75 3.46
N ALA A 94 26.65 15.70 4.39
CA ALA A 94 25.52 16.24 5.12
C ALA A 94 24.83 17.35 4.31
N TYR A 95 23.52 17.39 4.37
CA TYR A 95 22.69 18.37 3.66
C TYR A 95 21.87 19.19 4.66
N LEU A 96 21.86 20.50 4.47
CA LEU A 96 20.83 21.40 4.96
C LEU A 96 20.10 21.97 3.75
N ILE A 97 18.87 21.49 3.56
CA ILE A 97 18.00 21.93 2.46
C ILE A 97 17.07 23.01 3.00
N LYS A 98 17.28 24.26 2.57
CA LYS A 98 16.40 25.38 2.94
C LYS A 98 15.22 25.45 1.99
N ALA A 99 14.02 25.55 2.54
CA ALA A 99 12.77 25.59 1.78
C ALA A 99 11.73 26.48 2.44
N LYS A 100 10.96 27.22 1.65
CA LYS A 100 9.84 28.04 2.10
C LYS A 100 8.61 27.19 2.48
N LYS A 101 8.46 26.04 1.84
CA LYS A 101 7.39 25.05 2.08
C LYS A 101 7.96 23.66 1.90
N VAL A 102 7.46 22.71 2.67
CA VAL A 102 7.85 21.30 2.58
C VAL A 102 6.61 20.43 2.49
N LEU A 103 6.62 19.47 1.58
CA LEU A 103 5.63 18.41 1.50
C LEU A 103 6.27 17.08 1.95
N CYS A 104 5.80 16.54 3.05
CA CYS A 104 6.16 15.20 3.50
C CYS A 104 5.28 14.18 2.76
N ALA A 105 5.92 13.28 2.02
CA ALA A 105 5.25 12.22 1.26
C ALA A 105 6.01 10.89 1.38
N THR A 106 6.49 10.59 2.58
CA THR A 106 7.37 9.44 2.90
C THR A 106 6.66 8.09 2.94
N GLY A 107 5.34 8.11 2.81
CA GLY A 107 4.53 6.90 2.89
C GLY A 107 4.26 6.43 4.33
N GLY A 108 3.54 5.33 4.46
CA GLY A 108 3.17 4.73 5.74
C GLY A 108 4.28 3.85 6.31
N ALA A 109 4.28 3.65 7.62
CA ALA A 109 5.25 2.81 8.30
C ALA A 109 4.73 1.37 8.45
N ALA A 110 5.30 0.45 7.70
CA ALA A 110 5.02 -0.98 7.83
C ALA A 110 5.98 -1.69 8.78
N GLY A 111 7.22 -1.30 8.80
CA GLY A 111 8.29 -1.93 9.60
C GLY A 111 8.24 -1.68 11.09
N LEU A 112 7.31 -0.85 11.60
CA LEU A 112 7.08 -0.64 13.02
C LEU A 112 6.43 -1.83 13.71
N TYR A 113 5.53 -2.49 13.00
CA TYR A 113 4.73 -3.56 13.57
C TYR A 113 5.44 -4.89 13.40
N ARG A 114 5.67 -5.54 14.52
CA ARG A 114 6.20 -6.91 14.53
C ARG A 114 5.07 -7.83 14.98
N PRO A 115 4.77 -8.91 14.25
CA PRO A 115 3.91 -9.96 14.80
C PRO A 115 4.55 -10.56 16.04
N ASN A 116 3.75 -11.24 16.85
CA ASN A 116 4.20 -11.90 18.08
C ASN A 116 5.36 -12.88 17.85
N ASN A 117 5.56 -13.31 16.61
CA ASN A 117 6.72 -14.09 16.20
C ASN A 117 7.63 -13.25 15.30
N PRO A 118 8.68 -12.62 15.85
CA PRO A 118 9.57 -11.71 15.10
C PRO A 118 10.30 -12.35 13.92
N GLY A 119 10.54 -13.66 13.95
CA GLY A 119 11.18 -14.40 12.85
C GLY A 119 10.35 -14.44 11.57
N PHE A 120 9.06 -14.22 11.69
CA PHE A 120 8.13 -14.24 10.55
C PHE A 120 7.88 -12.88 9.91
N SER A 121 8.08 -11.77 10.62
CA SER A 121 7.56 -10.48 10.20
C SER A 121 8.16 -9.91 8.91
N ARG A 122 9.48 -9.99 8.76
CA ARG A 122 10.17 -9.31 7.65
C ARG A 122 9.89 -9.91 6.27
N HIS A 123 9.61 -11.20 6.21
CA HIS A 123 9.41 -11.91 4.95
C HIS A 123 7.93 -12.16 4.62
N LYS A 124 7.03 -11.75 5.52
CA LYS A 124 5.59 -12.05 5.42
C LYS A 124 4.73 -10.81 5.48
N MET A 125 5.29 -9.69 5.02
CA MET A 125 4.62 -8.40 4.87
C MET A 125 4.51 -8.05 3.38
N TRP A 126 3.39 -7.43 3.02
CA TRP A 126 3.18 -6.90 1.68
C TRP A 126 4.05 -5.66 1.41
N TYR A 127 4.16 -4.78 2.41
CA TYR A 127 4.94 -3.55 2.32
C TYR A 127 6.42 -3.78 2.66
N PRO A 128 7.32 -2.95 2.12
CA PRO A 128 8.73 -3.02 2.47
C PRO A 128 8.95 -2.87 3.98
N PRO A 129 9.64 -3.81 4.63
CA PRO A 129 9.85 -3.78 6.08
C PRO A 129 10.81 -2.68 6.53
N PHE A 130 11.49 -2.02 5.60
CA PHE A 130 12.45 -0.94 5.87
C PHE A 130 11.78 0.42 6.07
N ASN A 131 10.50 0.56 5.75
CA ASN A 131 9.74 1.76 6.07
C ASN A 131 9.35 1.73 7.56
N THR A 132 10.25 2.25 8.40
CA THR A 132 10.19 2.16 9.86
C THR A 132 9.64 3.41 10.54
N GLY A 133 9.02 4.32 9.77
CA GLY A 133 8.33 5.48 10.31
C GLY A 133 9.21 6.72 10.49
N ALA A 134 10.34 6.82 9.79
CA ALA A 134 11.20 8.00 9.83
C ALA A 134 10.44 9.30 9.56
N GLY A 135 9.53 9.30 8.56
CA GLY A 135 8.69 10.45 8.25
C GLY A 135 7.77 10.88 9.40
N TYR A 136 7.28 9.93 10.20
CA TYR A 136 6.51 10.27 11.42
C TYR A 136 7.42 10.82 12.51
N ALA A 137 8.57 10.19 12.74
CA ALA A 137 9.53 10.65 13.74
C ALA A 137 9.98 12.09 13.49
N MET A 138 10.25 12.45 12.23
CA MET A 138 10.59 13.83 11.85
C MET A 138 9.49 14.81 12.26
N GLY A 139 8.22 14.47 12.03
CA GLY A 139 7.08 15.32 12.41
C GLY A 139 6.91 15.43 13.92
N ILE A 140 7.01 14.33 14.65
CA ILE A 140 6.91 14.28 16.11
C ILE A 140 8.01 15.11 16.73
N ASN A 141 9.25 14.93 16.28
CA ASN A 141 10.41 15.68 16.78
C ASN A 141 10.27 17.19 16.50
N ALA A 142 9.63 17.55 15.38
CA ALA A 142 9.36 18.94 15.02
C ALA A 142 8.15 19.54 15.76
N GLY A 143 7.39 18.75 16.52
CA GLY A 143 6.20 19.21 17.26
C GLY A 143 4.90 19.19 16.47
N ALA A 144 4.84 18.48 15.33
CA ALA A 144 3.61 18.32 14.58
C ALA A 144 2.61 17.42 15.34
N GLU A 145 1.33 17.80 15.31
CA GLU A 145 0.27 16.93 15.81
C GLU A 145 0.10 15.73 14.88
N MET A 146 -0.17 14.58 15.51
CA MET A 146 -0.39 13.32 14.81
C MET A 146 -1.77 12.77 15.15
N THR A 147 -2.34 11.99 14.24
CA THR A 147 -3.47 11.14 14.54
C THR A 147 -3.02 9.92 15.33
N THR A 148 -3.98 9.17 15.88
CA THR A 148 -3.71 8.00 16.73
C THR A 148 -2.89 6.94 16.01
N PHE A 149 -1.90 6.38 16.68
CA PHE A 149 -1.02 5.32 16.16
C PHE A 149 -1.47 3.90 16.56
N GLU A 150 -2.61 3.74 17.22
CA GLU A 150 -3.16 2.43 17.58
C GLU A 150 -3.68 1.65 16.37
N MET A 151 -3.97 2.34 15.27
CA MET A 151 -4.57 1.74 14.10
C MET A 151 -3.50 1.26 13.12
N ARG A 152 -3.55 -0.03 12.82
CA ARG A 152 -2.81 -0.65 11.73
C ARG A 152 -3.77 -1.14 10.67
N PHE A 153 -3.48 -0.85 9.41
CA PHE A 153 -4.25 -1.39 8.31
C PHE A 153 -3.92 -2.87 8.09
N ILE A 154 -4.91 -3.73 8.26
CA ILE A 154 -4.83 -5.16 7.97
C ILE A 154 -5.94 -5.50 6.98
N ALA A 155 -5.58 -6.18 5.88
CA ALA A 155 -6.53 -6.73 4.92
C ALA A 155 -6.54 -8.26 4.98
N LEU A 156 -7.61 -8.85 4.45
CA LEU A 156 -7.64 -10.29 4.20
C LEU A 156 -6.56 -10.68 3.20
N ARG A 157 -5.96 -11.82 3.42
CA ARG A 157 -5.01 -12.46 2.51
C ARG A 157 -5.43 -13.88 2.17
N CYS A 158 -4.88 -14.42 1.10
CA CYS A 158 -4.91 -15.84 0.86
C CYS A 158 -4.05 -16.52 1.93
N LYS A 159 -4.57 -17.56 2.56
CA LYS A 159 -3.90 -18.22 3.67
C LYS A 159 -2.48 -18.68 3.32
N ASP A 160 -1.59 -18.58 4.29
CA ASP A 160 -0.16 -18.92 4.19
C ASP A 160 0.61 -18.13 3.13
N THR A 161 0.06 -17.01 2.70
CA THR A 161 0.70 -16.07 1.76
C THR A 161 0.52 -14.64 2.22
N ILE A 162 1.21 -13.70 1.56
CA ILE A 162 0.96 -12.26 1.69
C ILE A 162 0.01 -11.75 0.61
N ALA A 163 -0.58 -12.64 -0.18
CA ALA A 163 -1.40 -12.28 -1.32
C ALA A 163 -2.74 -11.65 -0.90
N PRO A 164 -3.03 -10.40 -1.33
CA PRO A 164 -4.26 -9.73 -0.98
C PRO A 164 -5.46 -10.36 -1.70
N THR A 165 -6.61 -10.38 -1.06
CA THR A 165 -7.82 -11.02 -1.59
C THR A 165 -8.65 -10.13 -2.50
N GLY A 166 -8.36 -8.82 -2.56
CA GLY A 166 -9.17 -7.85 -3.32
C GLY A 166 -9.35 -8.21 -4.79
N THR A 167 -8.29 -8.70 -5.44
CA THR A 167 -8.36 -9.11 -6.86
C THR A 167 -9.27 -10.31 -7.08
N ILE A 168 -9.32 -11.28 -6.17
CA ILE A 168 -10.23 -12.42 -6.24
C ILE A 168 -11.66 -11.96 -5.98
N ALA A 169 -11.88 -11.24 -4.87
CA ALA A 169 -13.21 -10.80 -4.47
C ALA A 169 -13.87 -9.85 -5.48
N GLN A 170 -13.10 -8.92 -6.03
CA GLN A 170 -13.63 -7.91 -6.97
C GLN A 170 -13.43 -8.29 -8.44
N GLY A 171 -12.31 -8.93 -8.77
CA GLY A 171 -11.96 -9.26 -10.15
C GLY A 171 -12.84 -10.37 -10.75
N VAL A 172 -13.20 -11.38 -9.96
CA VAL A 172 -14.07 -12.48 -10.41
C VAL A 172 -15.38 -12.56 -9.61
N GLY A 173 -15.62 -11.60 -8.71
CA GLY A 173 -16.86 -11.55 -7.93
C GLY A 173 -16.99 -12.65 -6.88
N ALA A 174 -15.89 -13.22 -6.44
CA ALA A 174 -15.90 -14.32 -5.46
C ALA A 174 -16.46 -13.85 -4.11
N LYS A 175 -17.39 -14.63 -3.55
CA LYS A 175 -18.03 -14.37 -2.28
C LYS A 175 -17.28 -15.03 -1.13
N GLN A 176 -17.26 -14.38 0.05
CA GLN A 176 -16.75 -14.98 1.27
C GLN A 176 -17.71 -16.04 1.78
N VAL A 177 -17.20 -17.25 1.96
CA VAL A 177 -17.97 -18.38 2.50
C VAL A 177 -17.23 -19.05 3.65
N ASN A 178 -17.98 -19.61 4.58
CA ASN A 178 -17.44 -20.41 5.67
C ASN A 178 -17.23 -21.88 5.25
N SER A 179 -16.82 -22.73 6.17
CA SER A 179 -16.58 -24.17 5.93
C SER A 179 -17.83 -24.94 5.50
N LYS A 180 -19.01 -24.40 5.79
CA LYS A 180 -20.30 -24.99 5.37
C LYS A 180 -20.76 -24.48 4.00
N GLY A 181 -20.00 -23.62 3.35
CA GLY A 181 -20.36 -23.00 2.08
C GLY A 181 -21.36 -21.85 2.21
N GLU A 182 -21.67 -21.39 3.41
CA GLU A 182 -22.61 -20.29 3.65
C GLU A 182 -21.94 -18.95 3.39
N ILE A 183 -22.61 -18.06 2.65
CA ILE A 183 -22.11 -16.69 2.40
C ILE A 183 -22.34 -15.87 3.68
N TYR A 184 -21.27 -15.37 4.27
CA TYR A 184 -21.33 -14.59 5.50
C TYR A 184 -21.00 -13.11 5.33
N GLU A 185 -20.48 -12.68 4.18
CA GLU A 185 -20.02 -11.29 4.00
C GLU A 185 -21.12 -10.25 4.23
N THR A 186 -22.39 -10.58 3.93
CA THR A 186 -23.53 -9.68 4.16
C THR A 186 -23.90 -9.50 5.63
N LYS A 187 -23.59 -10.50 6.46
CA LYS A 187 -23.82 -10.46 7.92
C LYS A 187 -22.93 -9.43 8.61
N TYR A 188 -21.68 -9.28 8.13
CA TYR A 188 -20.67 -8.42 8.77
C TYR A 188 -20.41 -7.14 8.00
N GLY A 189 -20.72 -7.10 6.72
CA GLY A 189 -20.51 -5.97 5.82
C GLY A 189 -19.38 -6.17 4.82
N LEU A 190 -19.25 -5.21 3.89
CA LEU A 190 -18.42 -5.34 2.69
C LEU A 190 -17.18 -4.45 2.67
N THR A 191 -16.97 -3.61 3.69
CA THR A 191 -15.74 -2.83 3.80
C THR A 191 -14.54 -3.73 4.11
N THR A 192 -13.34 -3.26 3.84
CA THR A 192 -12.12 -4.05 4.09
C THR A 192 -12.05 -4.56 5.53
N SER A 193 -12.27 -3.68 6.51
CA SER A 193 -12.24 -4.04 7.93
C SER A 193 -13.36 -5.01 8.31
N GLN A 194 -14.57 -4.82 7.78
CA GLN A 194 -15.69 -5.71 8.04
C GLN A 194 -15.47 -7.12 7.45
N ARG A 195 -14.84 -7.22 6.28
CA ARG A 195 -14.47 -8.50 5.68
C ARG A 195 -13.44 -9.27 6.53
N VAL A 196 -12.45 -8.56 7.09
CA VAL A 196 -11.49 -9.15 8.04
C VAL A 196 -12.21 -9.61 9.30
N TYR A 197 -12.98 -8.71 9.90
CA TYR A 197 -13.73 -9.00 11.12
C TYR A 197 -14.64 -10.22 10.95
N GLY A 198 -15.42 -10.28 9.87
CA GLY A 198 -16.30 -11.41 9.58
C GLY A 198 -15.54 -12.74 9.47
N THR A 199 -14.38 -12.74 8.79
CA THR A 199 -13.56 -13.95 8.69
C THR A 199 -13.04 -14.40 10.05
N VAL A 200 -12.58 -13.48 10.88
CA VAL A 200 -12.11 -13.78 12.24
C VAL A 200 -13.25 -14.34 13.10
N MET A 201 -14.43 -13.71 13.05
CA MET A 201 -15.60 -14.16 13.82
C MET A 201 -16.09 -15.55 13.39
N GLU A 202 -16.16 -15.83 12.08
CA GLU A 202 -16.53 -17.15 11.60
C GLU A 202 -15.56 -18.24 12.09
N ASN A 203 -14.25 -17.93 12.15
CA ASN A 203 -13.26 -18.86 12.73
C ASN A 203 -13.44 -19.04 14.24
N ILE A 204 -13.63 -17.96 15.01
CA ILE A 204 -13.84 -18.02 16.46
C ILE A 204 -15.11 -18.81 16.81
N GLU A 205 -16.17 -18.65 16.04
CA GLU A 205 -17.45 -19.33 16.24
C GLU A 205 -17.46 -20.78 15.69
N GLY A 206 -16.30 -21.31 15.27
CA GLY A 206 -16.14 -22.70 14.82
C GLY A 206 -16.74 -22.99 13.44
N ARG A 207 -16.99 -21.96 12.61
CA ARG A 207 -17.47 -22.11 11.24
C ARG A 207 -16.36 -21.92 10.19
N GLY A 208 -15.11 -21.71 10.63
CA GLY A 208 -13.94 -21.76 9.77
C GLY A 208 -13.55 -23.18 9.35
N PRO A 209 -12.60 -23.33 8.42
CA PRO A 209 -11.92 -22.24 7.71
C PRO A 209 -12.84 -21.49 6.74
N CYS A 210 -12.43 -20.26 6.39
CA CYS A 210 -13.18 -19.41 5.48
C CYS A 210 -12.50 -19.32 4.11
N TYR A 211 -13.30 -19.10 3.07
CA TYR A 211 -12.84 -19.11 1.69
C TYR A 211 -13.42 -17.94 0.89
N LEU A 212 -12.73 -17.59 -0.20
CA LEU A 212 -13.35 -16.95 -1.35
C LEU A 212 -13.81 -18.04 -2.32
N ARG A 213 -15.10 -18.03 -2.67
CA ARG A 213 -15.69 -19.01 -3.58
C ARG A 213 -15.22 -18.73 -5.01
N THR A 214 -14.16 -19.41 -5.42
CA THR A 214 -13.61 -19.33 -6.79
C THR A 214 -13.94 -20.57 -7.61
N GLU A 215 -14.33 -21.64 -6.97
CA GLU A 215 -14.78 -22.86 -7.66
C GLU A 215 -15.93 -22.55 -8.63
N GLY A 216 -15.78 -23.00 -9.88
CA GLY A 216 -16.74 -22.77 -10.94
C GLY A 216 -16.61 -21.46 -11.72
N ILE A 217 -15.60 -20.63 -11.43
CA ILE A 217 -15.30 -19.47 -12.30
C ILE A 217 -14.89 -19.93 -13.71
N SER A 218 -15.08 -19.06 -14.70
CA SER A 218 -14.73 -19.38 -16.07
C SER A 218 -13.21 -19.55 -16.27
N LYS A 219 -12.81 -20.28 -17.30
CA LYS A 219 -11.40 -20.45 -17.68
C LYS A 219 -10.70 -19.11 -17.89
N ALA A 220 -11.37 -18.16 -18.52
CA ALA A 220 -10.82 -16.81 -18.73
C ALA A 220 -10.58 -16.06 -17.41
N GLN A 221 -11.48 -16.19 -16.42
CA GLN A 221 -11.30 -15.63 -15.08
C GLN A 221 -10.16 -16.33 -14.34
N ASP A 222 -10.04 -17.64 -14.44
CA ASP A 222 -8.95 -18.44 -13.87
C ASP A 222 -7.59 -17.98 -14.39
N GLU A 223 -7.42 -17.88 -15.70
CA GLU A 223 -6.20 -17.39 -16.33
C GLU A 223 -5.88 -15.93 -15.93
N SER A 224 -6.91 -15.08 -15.85
CA SER A 224 -6.76 -13.69 -15.42
C SER A 224 -6.28 -13.58 -13.97
N LEU A 225 -6.78 -14.43 -13.07
CA LEU A 225 -6.33 -14.47 -11.69
C LEU A 225 -4.88 -14.92 -11.59
N LYS A 226 -4.50 -16.00 -12.24
CA LYS A 226 -3.12 -16.51 -12.24
C LYS A 226 -2.15 -15.45 -12.75
N LYS A 227 -2.47 -14.80 -13.86
CA LYS A 227 -1.66 -13.71 -14.42
C LYS A 227 -1.53 -12.53 -13.48
N ALA A 228 -2.62 -12.13 -12.82
CA ALA A 228 -2.60 -11.04 -11.86
C ALA A 228 -1.74 -11.35 -10.65
N TYR A 229 -1.85 -12.56 -10.10
CA TYR A 229 -1.08 -12.96 -8.93
C TYR A 229 0.39 -13.26 -9.23
N LEU A 230 0.72 -13.67 -10.44
CA LEU A 230 2.12 -13.83 -10.84
C LEU A 230 2.94 -12.55 -10.65
N ASN A 231 2.34 -11.40 -10.97
CA ASN A 231 2.98 -10.10 -10.79
C ASN A 231 2.81 -9.52 -9.38
N MET A 232 1.62 -9.72 -8.79
CA MET A 232 1.26 -9.06 -7.54
C MET A 232 1.72 -9.82 -6.29
N ALA A 233 1.62 -11.14 -6.30
CA ALA A 233 1.94 -12.00 -5.18
C ALA A 233 2.30 -13.43 -5.66
N PRO A 234 3.52 -13.64 -6.18
CA PRO A 234 3.95 -14.90 -6.75
C PRO A 234 3.75 -16.11 -5.84
N SER A 235 3.82 -15.91 -4.51
CA SER A 235 3.58 -16.96 -3.52
C SER A 235 2.22 -17.64 -3.66
N GLN A 236 1.18 -16.91 -4.05
CA GLN A 236 -0.13 -17.50 -4.30
C GLN A 236 -0.16 -18.31 -5.61
N THR A 237 0.53 -17.84 -6.64
CA THR A 237 0.66 -18.57 -7.90
C THR A 237 1.42 -19.88 -7.69
N LEU A 238 2.51 -19.84 -6.93
CA LEU A 238 3.26 -21.04 -6.55
C LEU A 238 2.39 -22.05 -5.80
N LYS A 239 1.56 -21.57 -4.85
CA LYS A 239 0.64 -22.43 -4.10
C LYS A 239 -0.36 -23.16 -5.02
N TRP A 240 -0.89 -22.52 -6.06
CA TRP A 240 -1.73 -23.17 -7.06
C TRP A 240 -0.96 -24.20 -7.89
N ILE A 241 0.26 -23.88 -8.29
CA ILE A 241 1.12 -24.81 -9.04
C ILE A 241 1.46 -26.04 -8.18
N GLU A 242 1.89 -25.85 -6.94
CA GLU A 242 2.24 -26.92 -6.00
C GLU A 242 1.06 -27.82 -5.66
N SER A 243 -0.13 -27.25 -5.51
CA SER A 243 -1.36 -28.03 -5.25
C SER A 243 -1.87 -28.80 -6.48
N GLY A 244 -1.40 -28.44 -7.68
CA GLY A 244 -1.90 -28.97 -8.94
C GLY A 244 -3.35 -28.57 -9.26
N LYS A 245 -3.93 -27.61 -8.50
CA LYS A 245 -5.31 -27.18 -8.66
C LYS A 245 -5.41 -25.72 -9.07
N ASN A 246 -6.27 -25.46 -10.02
CA ASN A 246 -6.56 -24.10 -10.47
C ASN A 246 -7.53 -23.38 -9.52
N PRO A 247 -7.56 -22.03 -9.51
CA PRO A 247 -8.58 -21.29 -8.76
C PRO A 247 -10.02 -21.69 -9.07
N SER A 248 -10.31 -22.09 -10.32
CA SER A 248 -11.63 -22.57 -10.74
C SER A 248 -12.02 -23.96 -10.21
N GLU A 249 -11.06 -24.71 -9.71
CA GLU A 249 -11.24 -26.10 -9.23
C GLU A 249 -11.27 -26.19 -7.70
N GLN A 250 -10.85 -25.15 -7.01
CA GLN A 250 -10.80 -25.10 -5.56
C GLN A 250 -10.96 -23.69 -5.05
N ASN A 251 -11.80 -23.52 -4.02
CA ASN A 251 -11.95 -22.26 -3.32
C ASN A 251 -10.63 -21.81 -2.67
N VAL A 252 -10.40 -20.51 -2.65
CA VAL A 252 -9.18 -19.93 -2.06
C VAL A 252 -9.41 -19.68 -0.57
N GLU A 253 -8.72 -20.40 0.28
CA GLU A 253 -8.76 -20.19 1.72
C GLU A 253 -8.19 -18.83 2.08
N ILE A 254 -8.86 -18.13 3.00
CA ILE A 254 -8.53 -16.76 3.39
C ILE A 254 -8.33 -16.64 4.91
N GLU A 255 -7.50 -15.67 5.26
CA GLU A 255 -7.16 -15.40 6.65
C GLU A 255 -6.87 -13.91 6.85
N GLY A 256 -7.18 -13.37 8.04
CA GLY A 256 -7.00 -11.97 8.39
C GLY A 256 -6.10 -11.74 9.60
N THR A 257 -5.35 -12.76 10.02
CA THR A 257 -4.54 -12.76 11.24
C THR A 257 -3.06 -13.02 10.96
N GLU A 258 -2.21 -12.78 11.98
CA GLU A 258 -0.79 -13.14 11.92
C GLU A 258 -0.59 -14.66 11.64
N PRO A 259 0.58 -15.09 11.15
CA PRO A 259 1.83 -14.31 11.05
C PRO A 259 2.01 -13.51 9.75
N TYR A 260 1.09 -13.60 8.81
CA TYR A 260 1.18 -12.89 7.54
C TYR A 260 0.37 -11.59 7.60
N VAL A 261 0.94 -10.49 7.16
CA VAL A 261 0.29 -9.19 7.18
C VAL A 261 0.24 -8.58 5.78
N VAL A 262 -0.98 -8.36 5.28
CA VAL A 262 -1.24 -7.61 4.05
C VAL A 262 -1.69 -6.21 4.42
N GLY A 263 -1.15 -5.22 3.73
CA GLY A 263 -1.38 -3.83 4.05
C GLY A 263 -0.44 -3.31 5.13
N GLY A 264 -0.47 -3.77 6.31
CA GLY A 264 0.54 -3.65 7.38
C GLY A 264 1.15 -2.30 7.72
N HIS A 265 0.75 -1.20 7.06
CA HIS A 265 1.19 0.14 7.41
C HIS A 265 0.27 0.76 8.47
N THR A 266 0.71 1.85 9.08
CA THR A 266 -0.15 2.64 9.96
C THR A 266 -1.36 3.16 9.19
N ALA A 267 -2.52 3.17 9.84
CA ALA A 267 -3.69 3.92 9.39
C ALA A 267 -3.79 5.26 10.14
N SER A 268 -2.66 5.88 10.35
CA SER A 268 -2.42 7.08 11.16
C SER A 268 -1.26 7.86 10.55
N GLY A 269 -1.05 9.07 10.99
CA GLY A 269 0.05 9.91 10.50
C GLY A 269 -0.10 11.34 10.95
N TYR A 270 0.39 12.28 10.17
CA TYR A 270 0.19 13.69 10.44
C TYR A 270 -1.28 14.05 10.47
N TRP A 271 -1.70 14.76 11.53
CA TRP A 271 -2.96 15.48 11.44
C TRP A 271 -2.85 16.54 10.33
N VAL A 272 -3.81 16.54 9.42
CA VAL A 272 -3.86 17.50 8.31
C VAL A 272 -5.27 18.03 8.10
N ASP A 273 -5.36 19.28 7.68
CA ASP A 273 -6.60 19.87 7.22
C ASP A 273 -6.97 19.42 5.78
N THR A 274 -8.05 19.95 5.24
CA THR A 274 -8.51 19.64 3.87
C THR A 274 -7.53 20.11 2.78
N GLU A 275 -6.64 21.03 3.09
CA GLU A 275 -5.58 21.52 2.20
C GLU A 275 -4.23 20.83 2.43
N ARG A 276 -4.24 19.78 3.25
CA ARG A 276 -3.05 18.97 3.59
C ARG A 276 -2.01 19.74 4.42
N ARG A 277 -2.39 20.83 5.09
CA ARG A 277 -1.52 21.54 6.02
C ARG A 277 -1.44 20.77 7.34
N THR A 278 -0.25 20.66 7.90
CA THR A 278 -0.03 20.16 9.27
C THR A 278 -0.17 21.29 10.28
N THR A 279 0.05 21.02 11.55
CA THR A 279 0.08 22.04 12.61
C THR A 279 1.37 22.88 12.63
N ILE A 280 2.39 22.48 11.86
CA ILE A 280 3.59 23.28 11.61
C ILE A 280 3.34 24.15 10.37
N HIS A 281 3.54 25.45 10.50
CA HIS A 281 3.31 26.39 9.41
C HIS A 281 4.16 26.07 8.18
N ASN A 282 3.55 26.03 6.99
CA ASN A 282 4.17 25.68 5.70
C ASN A 282 4.68 24.24 5.55
N LEU A 283 4.42 23.36 6.53
CA LEU A 283 4.61 21.92 6.38
C LEU A 283 3.30 21.25 5.96
N PHE A 284 3.37 20.49 4.91
CA PHE A 284 2.26 19.72 4.34
C PHE A 284 2.56 18.23 4.42
N ALA A 285 1.53 17.39 4.50
CA ALA A 285 1.68 15.94 4.41
C ALA A 285 0.62 15.34 3.50
N ALA A 286 1.01 14.37 2.66
CA ALA A 286 0.12 13.70 1.73
C ALA A 286 0.48 12.22 1.51
N GLY A 287 -0.52 11.43 1.13
CA GLY A 287 -0.39 9.97 1.00
C GLY A 287 -0.48 9.27 2.37
N ASP A 288 0.09 8.08 2.46
CA ASP A 288 -0.01 7.22 3.66
C ASP A 288 0.73 7.76 4.90
N VAL A 289 1.46 8.87 4.80
CA VAL A 289 2.09 9.56 5.93
C VAL A 289 1.11 10.52 6.63
N ALA A 290 0.03 10.91 5.95
CA ALA A 290 -1.05 11.72 6.52
C ALA A 290 -2.13 10.82 7.10
N GLY A 291 -2.62 11.13 8.30
CA GLY A 291 -3.69 10.41 8.97
C GLY A 291 -5.09 10.74 8.45
#